data_24eac24d88fe239bf36069019e638338
#
_entry.id   24eac24d88fe239bf36069019e638338
#
_cell.length_a   1.000
_cell.length_b   1.000
_cell.length_c   1.000
_cell.angle_alpha   90.00
_cell.angle_beta   90.00
_cell.angle_gamma   90.00
#
_symmetry.space_group_name_H-M   'P 1'
#
loop_
_entity.id
_entity.type
_entity.pdbx_description
1 polymer ?
#
loop_
_entity_poly.entity_id
_entity_poly.type
_entity_poly.pdbx_seq_one_letter_code
_entity_poly.pdbx_strand_id
1 'polypeptide(L)'
;MRRLTFILLGLLTFSCQQREIKHPGICLSFDDRTIKEWYKMKDLLKKYNSHVTFFISQFDSLDSSEIKMLRQLENEGHEIGSHGALHVLSENYIKENSYDEYIKNEIDANSSAMKKHGFDPRSFAYPYGAKYWFTDMLLLKKFKILRGVEAINSERDLTLIDNIYYSFDGDRTLSAIGIDQGTGLTKEMIKNAIKRASDNQELLMLYGHSPITTTDNDPYNFNIDLLEFILNEAKENHLKYLKFSDLEPRD
;
A
#
# COMPACT_ATOMS: atom_id res chain seq x y z
N MET A 1 39.71 8.47 -62.90
CA MET A 1 38.72 7.76 -62.08
C MET A 1 39.05 8.05 -60.61
N ARG A 2 38.32 8.99 -59.97
CA ARG A 2 38.51 9.34 -58.58
C ARG A 2 37.55 8.47 -57.72
N ARG A 3 38.09 7.67 -56.81
CA ARG A 3 37.31 6.89 -55.83
C ARG A 3 36.96 7.82 -54.68
N LEU A 4 35.66 8.06 -54.45
CA LEU A 4 35.11 8.69 -53.25
C LEU A 4 34.99 7.62 -52.16
N THR A 5 35.73 7.80 -51.06
CA THR A 5 35.61 6.97 -49.85
C THR A 5 34.63 7.66 -48.92
N PHE A 6 33.44 7.07 -48.71
CA PHE A 6 32.48 7.52 -47.71
C PHE A 6 32.92 6.99 -46.34
N ILE A 7 33.27 7.91 -45.43
CA ILE A 7 33.50 7.59 -44.02
C ILE A 7 32.14 7.70 -43.33
N LEU A 8 31.59 6.55 -42.90
CA LEU A 8 30.38 6.48 -42.13
C LEU A 8 30.71 6.75 -40.65
N LEU A 9 30.42 7.97 -40.16
CA LEU A 9 30.65 8.36 -38.77
C LEU A 9 29.45 7.80 -37.94
N GLY A 10 29.66 6.68 -37.26
CA GLY A 10 28.70 6.10 -36.34
C GLY A 10 28.55 6.96 -35.09
N LEU A 11 27.45 7.66 -34.95
CA LEU A 11 27.04 8.32 -33.70
C LEU A 11 26.63 7.26 -32.67
N LEU A 12 27.56 6.95 -31.76
CA LEU A 12 27.26 6.20 -30.54
C LEU A 12 26.48 7.14 -29.59
N THR A 13 25.16 7.05 -29.61
CA THR A 13 24.32 7.65 -28.59
C THR A 13 24.52 6.86 -27.30
N PHE A 14 25.35 7.34 -26.38
CA PHE A 14 25.33 6.90 -25.00
C PHE A 14 23.96 7.31 -24.39
N SER A 15 23.01 6.40 -24.36
CA SER A 15 21.84 6.54 -23.53
C SER A 15 22.33 6.49 -22.08
N CYS A 16 22.44 7.66 -21.48
CA CYS A 16 22.65 7.78 -20.04
C CYS A 16 21.34 7.35 -19.37
N GLN A 17 21.22 6.06 -19.09
CA GLN A 17 20.12 5.54 -18.27
C GLN A 17 20.35 6.13 -16.88
N GLN A 18 19.65 7.23 -16.56
CA GLN A 18 19.63 7.78 -15.21
C GLN A 18 19.18 6.64 -14.28
N ARG A 19 20.13 6.11 -13.50
CA ARG A 19 19.80 5.22 -12.40
C ARG A 19 18.81 5.97 -11.51
N GLU A 20 17.59 5.51 -11.49
CA GLU A 20 16.57 6.01 -10.57
C GLU A 20 17.12 5.84 -9.14
N ILE A 21 17.27 6.95 -8.44
CA ILE A 21 17.79 6.91 -7.07
C ILE A 21 16.68 6.29 -6.23
N LYS A 22 16.83 5.02 -5.89
CA LYS A 22 15.98 4.31 -4.95
C LYS A 22 16.14 5.02 -3.59
N HIS A 23 15.03 5.49 -3.04
CA HIS A 23 15.07 6.10 -1.72
C HIS A 23 14.41 5.15 -0.73
N PRO A 24 15.09 4.81 0.37
CA PRO A 24 14.47 4.02 1.42
C PRO A 24 13.23 4.73 1.95
N GLY A 25 12.25 3.96 2.35
CA GLY A 25 10.99 4.54 2.77
C GLY A 25 10.13 3.62 3.61
N ILE A 26 8.95 4.13 3.91
CA ILE A 26 7.87 3.41 4.56
C ILE A 26 6.59 3.63 3.77
N CYS A 27 5.86 2.55 3.54
CA CYS A 27 4.54 2.58 2.93
C CYS A 27 3.51 2.14 3.98
N LEU A 28 2.70 3.09 4.43
CA LEU A 28 1.64 2.87 5.40
C LEU A 28 0.30 2.79 4.69
N SER A 29 -0.51 1.81 5.06
CA SER A 29 -1.90 1.71 4.59
C SER A 29 -2.87 1.40 5.73
N PHE A 30 -4.14 1.71 5.51
CA PHE A 30 -5.21 1.43 6.46
C PHE A 30 -6.38 0.80 5.71
N ASP A 31 -6.92 -0.28 6.26
CA ASP A 31 -7.92 -1.11 5.63
C ASP A 31 -9.33 -0.93 6.21
N ASP A 32 -10.32 -1.32 5.45
CA ASP A 32 -11.74 -1.34 5.77
C ASP A 32 -12.47 0.00 5.55
N ARG A 33 -13.11 0.55 6.58
CA ARG A 33 -13.97 1.74 6.44
C ARG A 33 -14.16 2.50 7.75
N THR A 34 -13.13 2.54 8.58
CA THR A 34 -13.11 3.34 9.80
C THR A 34 -12.74 4.80 9.50
N ILE A 35 -13.43 5.40 8.52
CA ILE A 35 -13.07 6.67 7.88
C ILE A 35 -13.07 7.83 8.89
N LYS A 36 -14.01 7.83 9.83
CA LYS A 36 -14.11 8.90 10.85
C LYS A 36 -12.92 8.86 11.79
N GLU A 37 -12.43 7.68 12.11
CA GLU A 37 -11.24 7.46 12.93
C GLU A 37 -9.97 7.86 12.15
N TRP A 38 -9.85 7.44 10.89
CA TRP A 38 -8.73 7.86 10.03
C TRP A 38 -8.68 9.37 9.84
N TYR A 39 -9.84 10.01 9.67
CA TYR A 39 -9.90 11.45 9.51
C TYR A 39 -9.37 12.21 10.74
N LYS A 40 -9.48 11.64 11.94
CA LYS A 40 -8.90 12.21 13.17
C LYS A 40 -7.36 12.17 13.17
N MET A 41 -6.74 11.26 12.40
CA MET A 41 -5.27 11.17 12.29
C MET A 41 -4.66 12.22 11.35
N LYS A 42 -5.45 12.95 10.56
CA LYS A 42 -4.94 13.84 9.49
C LYS A 42 -3.90 14.84 9.97
N ASP A 43 -4.09 15.43 11.17
CA ASP A 43 -3.16 16.41 11.70
C ASP A 43 -1.83 15.76 12.14
N LEU A 44 -1.86 14.51 12.62
CA LEU A 44 -0.68 13.73 12.91
C LEU A 44 0.08 13.40 11.60
N LEU A 45 -0.61 12.89 10.58
CA LEU A 45 0.00 12.61 9.28
C LEU A 45 0.63 13.86 8.67
N LYS A 46 -0.07 15.00 8.74
CA LYS A 46 0.43 16.30 8.28
C LYS A 46 1.66 16.78 9.04
N LYS A 47 1.72 16.58 10.37
CA LYS A 47 2.88 16.92 11.23
C LYS A 47 4.17 16.28 10.71
N TYR A 48 4.09 15.06 10.18
CA TYR A 48 5.23 14.32 9.64
C TYR A 48 5.38 14.43 8.12
N ASN A 49 4.51 15.21 7.45
CA ASN A 49 4.41 15.26 5.99
C ASN A 49 4.29 13.86 5.37
N SER A 50 3.52 13.00 6.03
CA SER A 50 3.33 11.60 5.69
C SER A 50 2.13 11.45 4.76
N HIS A 51 2.31 10.75 3.64
CA HIS A 51 1.23 10.33 2.76
C HIS A 51 1.03 8.82 2.92
N VAL A 52 -0.23 8.39 2.98
CA VAL A 52 -0.63 6.99 3.22
C VAL A 52 -1.69 6.56 2.23
N THR A 53 -1.97 5.25 2.16
CA THR A 53 -3.06 4.71 1.35
C THR A 53 -4.19 4.23 2.25
N PHE A 54 -5.42 4.67 1.98
CA PHE A 54 -6.65 4.17 2.61
C PHE A 54 -7.34 3.20 1.65
N PHE A 55 -7.39 1.92 2.00
CA PHE A 55 -8.04 0.88 1.22
C PHE A 55 -9.48 0.70 1.69
N ILE A 56 -10.43 1.14 0.86
CA ILE A 56 -11.85 1.22 1.23
C ILE A 56 -12.61 -0.01 0.78
N SER A 57 -13.22 -0.72 1.72
CA SER A 57 -14.20 -1.77 1.44
C SER A 57 -15.63 -1.21 1.42
N GLN A 58 -16.54 -1.90 0.70
CA GLN A 58 -17.98 -1.61 0.72
C GLN A 58 -18.32 -0.13 0.47
N PHE A 59 -17.66 0.50 -0.50
CA PHE A 59 -17.74 1.94 -0.76
C PHE A 59 -19.18 2.43 -0.98
N ASP A 60 -20.05 1.62 -1.60
CA ASP A 60 -21.45 2.00 -1.88
C ASP A 60 -22.31 2.17 -0.61
N SER A 61 -21.80 1.72 0.55
CA SER A 61 -22.48 1.86 1.85
C SER A 61 -22.05 3.10 2.64
N LEU A 62 -21.12 3.91 2.11
CA LEU A 62 -20.64 5.11 2.79
C LEU A 62 -21.69 6.24 2.73
N ASP A 63 -21.77 6.99 3.82
CA ASP A 63 -22.57 8.21 3.83
C ASP A 63 -21.86 9.40 3.17
N SER A 64 -22.62 10.46 2.89
CA SER A 64 -22.07 11.66 2.23
C SER A 64 -21.02 12.40 3.07
N SER A 65 -21.01 12.23 4.38
CA SER A 65 -20.01 12.80 5.30
C SER A 65 -18.68 12.05 5.18
N GLU A 66 -18.74 10.71 5.15
CA GLU A 66 -17.56 9.84 4.97
C GLU A 66 -16.90 10.09 3.61
N ILE A 67 -17.69 10.19 2.54
CA ILE A 67 -17.19 10.53 1.19
C ILE A 67 -16.49 11.90 1.18
N LYS A 68 -17.03 12.91 1.89
CA LYS A 68 -16.37 14.21 2.03
C LYS A 68 -15.04 14.13 2.79
N MET A 69 -14.98 13.32 3.85
CA MET A 69 -13.74 13.08 4.61
C MET A 69 -12.68 12.41 3.73
N LEU A 70 -13.04 11.38 2.97
CA LEU A 70 -12.13 10.75 2.01
C LEU A 70 -11.61 11.74 0.96
N ARG A 71 -12.49 12.62 0.43
CA ARG A 71 -12.09 13.65 -0.53
C ARG A 71 -11.09 14.63 0.09
N GLN A 72 -11.24 15.00 1.36
CA GLN A 72 -10.28 15.85 2.04
C GLN A 72 -8.94 15.16 2.23
N LEU A 73 -8.93 13.88 2.64
CA LEU A 73 -7.71 13.07 2.75
C LEU A 73 -6.99 12.94 1.40
N GLU A 74 -7.73 12.71 0.32
CA GLU A 74 -7.15 12.68 -1.04
C GLU A 74 -6.55 14.04 -1.44
N ASN A 75 -7.24 15.15 -1.16
CA ASN A 75 -6.73 16.50 -1.42
C ASN A 75 -5.49 16.87 -0.58
N GLU A 76 -5.30 16.22 0.55
CA GLU A 76 -4.09 16.32 1.39
C GLU A 76 -2.96 15.41 0.90
N GLY A 77 -3.16 14.71 -0.23
CA GLY A 77 -2.13 13.92 -0.89
C GLY A 77 -2.15 12.42 -0.58
N HIS A 78 -3.10 11.95 0.24
CA HIS A 78 -3.26 10.52 0.51
C HIS A 78 -3.86 9.80 -0.71
N GLU A 79 -3.67 8.49 -0.79
CA GLU A 79 -4.30 7.64 -1.80
C GLU A 79 -5.57 7.00 -1.24
N ILE A 80 -6.61 6.90 -2.09
CA ILE A 80 -7.82 6.14 -1.82
C ILE A 80 -7.82 4.92 -2.73
N GLY A 81 -7.43 3.76 -2.18
CA GLY A 81 -7.38 2.47 -2.86
C GLY A 81 -8.64 1.64 -2.64
N SER A 82 -8.78 0.51 -3.34
CA SER A 82 -9.94 -0.39 -3.26
C SER A 82 -9.66 -1.59 -2.37
N HIS A 83 -10.67 -1.99 -1.56
CA HIS A 83 -10.61 -3.15 -0.66
C HIS A 83 -11.83 -4.08 -0.82
N GLY A 84 -12.45 -4.08 -2.00
CA GLY A 84 -13.58 -4.94 -2.31
C GLY A 84 -14.95 -4.40 -1.90
N ALA A 85 -15.99 -4.88 -2.58
CA ALA A 85 -17.37 -4.47 -2.34
C ALA A 85 -18.08 -5.31 -1.28
N LEU A 86 -17.73 -6.58 -1.16
CA LEU A 86 -18.32 -7.54 -0.25
C LEU A 86 -17.39 -7.88 0.92
N HIS A 87 -16.11 -7.56 0.78
CA HIS A 87 -15.05 -7.91 1.71
C HIS A 87 -14.95 -9.43 1.92
N VAL A 88 -14.79 -10.17 0.83
CA VAL A 88 -14.79 -11.65 0.85
C VAL A 88 -13.39 -12.23 0.66
N LEU A 89 -13.16 -13.41 1.24
CA LEU A 89 -11.99 -14.20 0.96
C LEU A 89 -12.05 -14.72 -0.48
N SER A 90 -11.14 -14.26 -1.34
CA SER A 90 -11.18 -14.49 -2.79
C SER A 90 -11.30 -15.96 -3.17
N GLU A 91 -10.48 -16.83 -2.55
CA GLU A 91 -10.46 -18.26 -2.85
C GLU A 91 -11.80 -18.94 -2.52
N ASN A 92 -12.39 -18.63 -1.37
CA ASN A 92 -13.67 -19.22 -0.98
C ASN A 92 -14.81 -18.75 -1.88
N TYR A 93 -14.86 -17.43 -2.14
CA TYR A 93 -15.90 -16.88 -3.00
C TYR A 93 -15.85 -17.47 -4.42
N ILE A 94 -14.66 -17.62 -4.99
CA ILE A 94 -14.45 -18.18 -6.33
C ILE A 94 -14.84 -19.66 -6.39
N LYS A 95 -14.58 -20.43 -5.34
CA LYS A 95 -14.98 -21.85 -5.26
C LYS A 95 -16.50 -22.03 -5.21
N GLU A 96 -17.19 -21.13 -4.52
CA GLU A 96 -18.64 -21.20 -4.33
C GLU A 96 -19.43 -20.61 -5.52
N ASN A 97 -18.82 -19.68 -6.24
CA ASN A 97 -19.44 -18.95 -7.34
C ASN A 97 -18.65 -19.14 -8.64
N SER A 98 -17.94 -18.09 -9.05
CA SER A 98 -17.04 -18.14 -10.20
C SER A 98 -16.04 -16.97 -10.16
N TYR A 99 -15.04 -17.01 -11.02
CA TYR A 99 -14.13 -15.89 -11.24
C TYR A 99 -14.84 -14.63 -11.76
N ASP A 100 -15.73 -14.81 -12.73
CA ASP A 100 -16.44 -13.68 -13.34
C ASP A 100 -17.33 -12.97 -12.30
N GLU A 101 -17.96 -13.75 -11.42
CA GLU A 101 -18.75 -13.20 -10.32
C GLU A 101 -17.89 -12.51 -9.28
N TYR A 102 -16.72 -13.07 -8.95
CA TYR A 102 -15.76 -12.39 -8.06
C TYR A 102 -15.32 -11.05 -8.64
N ILE A 103 -14.89 -11.02 -9.90
CA ILE A 103 -14.50 -9.76 -10.57
C ILE A 103 -15.67 -8.78 -10.59
N LYS A 104 -16.87 -9.22 -10.97
CA LYS A 104 -18.05 -8.37 -11.07
C LYS A 104 -18.50 -7.83 -9.73
N ASN A 105 -18.66 -8.71 -8.72
CA ASN A 105 -19.36 -8.39 -7.50
C ASN A 105 -18.42 -7.84 -6.40
N GLU A 106 -17.14 -8.24 -6.39
CA GLU A 106 -16.17 -7.78 -5.41
C GLU A 106 -15.32 -6.63 -5.93
N ILE A 107 -14.81 -6.76 -7.15
CA ILE A 107 -13.81 -5.85 -7.69
C ILE A 107 -14.45 -4.67 -8.43
N ASP A 108 -15.25 -4.97 -9.48
CA ASP A 108 -15.82 -3.94 -10.35
C ASP A 108 -16.94 -3.16 -9.63
N ALA A 109 -17.69 -3.80 -8.75
CA ALA A 109 -18.72 -3.13 -7.96
C ALA A 109 -18.11 -2.02 -7.07
N ASN A 110 -17.06 -2.34 -6.30
CA ASN A 110 -16.40 -1.34 -5.45
C ASN A 110 -15.75 -0.22 -6.28
N SER A 111 -14.97 -0.59 -7.29
CA SER A 111 -14.29 0.39 -8.16
C SER A 111 -15.27 1.30 -8.89
N SER A 112 -16.42 0.77 -9.33
CA SER A 112 -17.47 1.55 -9.98
C SER A 112 -18.15 2.52 -9.01
N ALA A 113 -18.43 2.09 -7.78
CA ALA A 113 -18.97 2.96 -6.74
C ALA A 113 -17.98 4.10 -6.42
N MET A 114 -16.70 3.81 -6.26
CA MET A 114 -15.65 4.82 -6.07
C MET A 114 -15.60 5.82 -7.22
N LYS A 115 -15.61 5.33 -8.49
CA LYS A 115 -15.55 6.18 -9.69
C LYS A 115 -16.76 7.08 -9.86
N LYS A 116 -17.98 6.66 -9.47
CA LYS A 116 -19.18 7.51 -9.46
C LYS A 116 -19.00 8.74 -8.57
N HIS A 117 -18.18 8.64 -7.54
CA HIS A 117 -17.84 9.73 -6.64
C HIS A 117 -16.50 10.40 -6.99
N GLY A 118 -15.91 10.10 -8.14
CA GLY A 118 -14.72 10.74 -8.68
C GLY A 118 -13.39 10.24 -8.10
N PHE A 119 -13.37 9.12 -7.36
CA PHE A 119 -12.14 8.45 -6.96
C PHE A 119 -11.69 7.46 -8.04
N ASP A 120 -10.39 7.38 -8.30
CA ASP A 120 -9.81 6.43 -9.25
C ASP A 120 -8.83 5.48 -8.55
N PRO A 121 -9.32 4.35 -7.99
CA PRO A 121 -8.46 3.44 -7.24
C PRO A 121 -7.44 2.79 -8.16
N ARG A 122 -6.15 3.04 -7.91
CA ARG A 122 -5.03 2.50 -8.68
C ARG A 122 -4.41 1.27 -8.01
N SER A 123 -4.61 1.11 -6.73
CA SER A 123 -4.17 -0.03 -5.94
C SER A 123 -5.33 -0.80 -5.32
N PHE A 124 -5.11 -2.09 -5.06
CA PHE A 124 -6.06 -2.97 -4.42
C PHE A 124 -5.40 -3.74 -3.27
N ALA A 125 -6.04 -3.74 -2.11
CA ALA A 125 -5.68 -4.61 -1.01
C ALA A 125 -6.65 -5.79 -0.95
N TYR A 126 -6.12 -7.01 -0.81
CA TYR A 126 -6.95 -8.19 -0.66
C TYR A 126 -7.59 -8.24 0.72
N PRO A 127 -8.94 -8.39 0.84
CA PRO A 127 -9.58 -8.74 2.09
C PRO A 127 -8.91 -9.95 2.74
N TYR A 128 -8.70 -9.87 4.06
CA TYR A 128 -7.94 -10.87 4.85
C TYR A 128 -6.49 -11.07 4.39
N GLY A 129 -5.99 -10.24 3.47
CA GLY A 129 -4.64 -10.35 2.91
C GLY A 129 -4.38 -11.57 2.04
N ALA A 130 -5.39 -12.37 1.79
CA ALA A 130 -5.27 -13.65 1.09
C ALA A 130 -5.18 -13.45 -0.43
N LYS A 131 -3.98 -13.24 -0.92
CA LYS A 131 -3.70 -13.21 -2.35
C LYS A 131 -3.57 -14.63 -2.91
N TYR A 132 -4.01 -14.78 -4.15
CA TYR A 132 -3.92 -16.02 -4.90
C TYR A 132 -3.36 -15.71 -6.29
N TRP A 133 -2.32 -16.44 -6.71
CA TRP A 133 -1.54 -16.11 -7.92
C TRP A 133 -2.39 -15.91 -9.20
N PHE A 134 -3.50 -16.62 -9.31
CA PHE A 134 -4.38 -16.51 -10.46
C PHE A 134 -5.25 -15.25 -10.39
N THR A 135 -5.70 -14.84 -9.19
CA THR A 135 -6.37 -13.55 -8.99
C THR A 135 -5.42 -12.39 -9.26
N ASP A 136 -4.16 -12.49 -8.82
CA ASP A 136 -3.14 -11.46 -9.08
C ASP A 136 -3.04 -11.15 -10.57
N MET A 137 -2.94 -12.19 -11.42
CA MET A 137 -2.83 -12.02 -12.87
C MET A 137 -4.03 -11.30 -13.50
N LEU A 138 -5.25 -11.50 -12.96
CA LEU A 138 -6.45 -10.81 -13.42
C LEU A 138 -6.54 -9.38 -12.88
N LEU A 139 -6.25 -9.18 -11.59
CA LEU A 139 -6.37 -7.89 -10.93
C LEU A 139 -5.28 -6.91 -11.39
N LEU A 140 -4.09 -7.38 -11.76
CA LEU A 140 -3.04 -6.55 -12.36
C LEU A 140 -3.40 -5.95 -13.72
N LYS A 141 -4.49 -6.40 -14.36
CA LYS A 141 -5.07 -5.75 -15.54
C LYS A 141 -5.94 -4.54 -15.17
N LYS A 142 -6.37 -4.44 -13.92
CA LYS A 142 -7.30 -3.40 -13.42
C LYS A 142 -6.59 -2.43 -12.47
N PHE A 143 -5.68 -2.92 -11.65
CA PHE A 143 -4.91 -2.15 -10.68
C PHE A 143 -3.42 -2.17 -11.02
N LYS A 144 -2.72 -1.15 -10.62
CA LYS A 144 -1.27 -1.05 -10.81
C LYS A 144 -0.48 -1.81 -9.76
N ILE A 145 -0.95 -1.81 -8.52
CA ILE A 145 -0.33 -2.49 -7.38
C ILE A 145 -1.39 -3.30 -6.62
N LEU A 146 -1.02 -4.48 -6.19
CA LEU A 146 -1.81 -5.34 -5.31
C LEU A 146 -1.09 -5.52 -3.97
N ARG A 147 -1.84 -5.54 -2.87
CA ARG A 147 -1.31 -5.74 -1.53
C ARG A 147 -1.98 -6.93 -0.85
N GLY A 148 -1.19 -7.92 -0.48
CA GLY A 148 -1.52 -8.96 0.46
C GLY A 148 -0.95 -8.66 1.85
N VAL A 149 -1.12 -9.58 2.80
CA VAL A 149 -0.52 -9.48 4.13
C VAL A 149 0.45 -10.62 4.38
N GLU A 150 1.45 -10.33 5.19
CA GLU A 150 2.36 -11.34 5.74
C GLU A 150 1.91 -11.67 7.16
N ALA A 151 1.69 -12.95 7.44
CA ALA A 151 1.33 -13.41 8.77
C ALA A 151 2.58 -13.45 9.67
N ILE A 152 2.44 -12.95 10.89
CA ILE A 152 3.52 -13.00 11.89
C ILE A 152 3.02 -13.69 13.16
N ASN A 153 3.90 -14.45 13.80
CA ASN A 153 3.81 -14.72 15.23
C ASN A 153 4.74 -13.76 15.98
N SER A 154 4.39 -13.42 17.22
CA SER A 154 5.08 -12.43 18.05
C SER A 154 6.58 -12.73 18.34
N GLU A 155 7.04 -13.95 18.03
CA GLU A 155 8.43 -14.37 18.23
C GLU A 155 9.31 -14.14 17.00
N ARG A 156 8.73 -13.71 15.89
CA ARG A 156 9.42 -13.57 14.61
C ARG A 156 10.12 -12.22 14.50
N ASP A 157 11.39 -12.24 14.16
CA ASP A 157 12.16 -11.02 13.86
C ASP A 157 11.73 -10.44 12.51
N LEU A 158 11.18 -9.22 12.50
CA LEU A 158 10.76 -8.54 11.28
C LEU A 158 11.91 -8.34 10.30
N THR A 159 13.14 -8.24 10.78
CA THR A 159 14.32 -8.08 9.92
C THR A 159 14.65 -9.31 9.10
N LEU A 160 13.96 -10.43 9.32
CA LEU A 160 14.13 -11.70 8.59
C LEU A 160 12.94 -12.01 7.65
N ILE A 161 11.96 -11.10 7.53
CA ILE A 161 10.77 -11.30 6.70
C ILE A 161 10.90 -10.47 5.42
N ASP A 162 11.55 -11.01 4.41
CA ASP A 162 11.84 -10.28 3.17
C ASP A 162 10.59 -9.76 2.46
N ASN A 163 9.46 -10.46 2.53
CA ASN A 163 8.23 -10.11 1.83
C ASN A 163 7.60 -8.77 2.26
N ILE A 164 7.97 -8.22 3.42
CA ILE A 164 7.48 -6.91 3.88
C ILE A 164 8.39 -5.76 3.45
N TYR A 165 9.45 -6.07 2.71
CA TYR A 165 10.39 -5.08 2.18
C TYR A 165 10.34 -5.10 0.66
N TYR A 166 10.17 -3.93 0.06
CA TYR A 166 10.19 -3.77 -1.38
C TYR A 166 11.52 -3.17 -1.83
N SER A 167 12.23 -3.89 -2.68
CA SER A 167 13.56 -3.52 -3.18
C SER A 167 13.53 -2.73 -4.49
N PHE A 168 12.36 -2.25 -4.91
CA PHE A 168 12.13 -1.54 -6.17
C PHE A 168 12.52 -2.36 -7.41
N ASP A 169 12.22 -3.65 -7.37
CA ASP A 169 12.50 -4.62 -8.43
C ASP A 169 11.44 -4.69 -9.54
N GLY A 170 10.35 -3.94 -9.36
CA GLY A 170 9.23 -3.90 -10.30
C GLY A 170 8.11 -4.88 -9.97
N ASP A 171 8.20 -5.62 -8.83
CA ASP A 171 7.07 -6.41 -8.36
C ASP A 171 5.87 -5.51 -8.06
N ARG A 172 4.69 -6.00 -8.46
CA ARG A 172 3.42 -5.31 -8.32
C ARG A 172 2.47 -6.03 -7.37
N THR A 173 2.93 -7.12 -6.74
CA THR A 173 2.17 -7.94 -5.79
C THR A 173 2.86 -7.95 -4.43
N LEU A 174 2.69 -6.88 -3.69
CA LEU A 174 3.41 -6.60 -2.44
C LEU A 174 2.71 -7.20 -1.22
N SER A 175 3.44 -7.40 -0.14
CA SER A 175 2.88 -7.80 1.16
C SER A 175 3.22 -6.78 2.23
N ALA A 176 2.32 -6.60 3.21
CA ALA A 176 2.55 -5.71 4.34
C ALA A 176 2.35 -6.45 5.66
N ILE A 177 2.93 -5.95 6.75
CA ILE A 177 2.74 -6.47 8.11
C ILE A 177 1.82 -5.55 8.91
N GLY A 178 0.89 -6.15 9.70
CA GLY A 178 -0.06 -5.40 10.51
C GLY A 178 0.57 -4.74 11.73
N ILE A 179 0.13 -3.51 12.03
CA ILE A 179 0.52 -2.78 13.26
C ILE A 179 -0.57 -2.84 14.34
N ASP A 180 -1.65 -3.56 14.08
CA ASP A 180 -2.77 -3.72 15.02
C ASP A 180 -2.36 -4.49 16.27
N GLN A 181 -3.08 -4.30 17.37
CA GLN A 181 -2.79 -4.91 18.66
C GLN A 181 -2.71 -6.44 18.59
N GLY A 182 -3.57 -7.06 17.74
CA GLY A 182 -3.61 -8.51 17.56
C GLY A 182 -2.32 -9.11 16.98
N THR A 183 -1.43 -8.30 16.38
CA THR A 183 -0.15 -8.79 15.83
C THR A 183 0.93 -8.97 16.89
N GLY A 184 0.79 -8.32 18.04
CA GLY A 184 1.79 -8.36 19.12
C GLY A 184 3.12 -7.67 18.79
N LEU A 185 3.19 -6.82 17.77
CA LEU A 185 4.40 -6.09 17.41
C LEU A 185 4.82 -5.13 18.53
N THR A 186 6.10 -5.16 18.85
CA THR A 186 6.71 -4.22 19.81
C THR A 186 7.36 -3.05 19.08
N LYS A 187 7.53 -1.92 19.80
CA LYS A 187 8.27 -0.77 19.28
C LYS A 187 9.70 -1.13 18.85
N GLU A 188 10.34 -2.05 19.57
CA GLU A 188 11.71 -2.51 19.26
C GLU A 188 11.74 -3.29 17.91
N MET A 189 10.79 -4.20 17.68
CA MET A 189 10.69 -4.91 16.40
C MET A 189 10.51 -3.94 15.23
N ILE A 190 9.64 -2.95 15.40
CA ILE A 190 9.36 -1.92 14.38
C ILE A 190 10.62 -1.07 14.14
N LYS A 191 11.29 -0.64 15.19
CA LYS A 191 12.53 0.13 15.08
C LYS A 191 13.61 -0.61 14.30
N ASN A 192 13.80 -1.90 14.59
CA ASN A 192 14.76 -2.73 13.87
C ASN A 192 14.37 -2.90 12.38
N ALA A 193 13.07 -3.05 12.08
CA ALA A 193 12.57 -3.11 10.71
C ALA A 193 12.80 -1.79 9.94
N ILE A 194 12.55 -0.65 10.57
CA ILE A 194 12.83 0.68 10.01
C ILE A 194 14.31 0.85 9.73
N LYS A 195 15.16 0.43 10.67
CA LYS A 195 16.61 0.46 10.48
C LYS A 195 17.05 -0.41 9.31
N ARG A 196 16.54 -1.66 9.18
CA ARG A 196 16.81 -2.51 8.01
C ARG A 196 16.43 -1.79 6.71
N ALA A 197 15.24 -1.20 6.63
CA ALA A 197 14.79 -0.50 5.43
C ALA A 197 15.74 0.64 5.04
N SER A 198 16.24 1.40 6.02
CA SER A 198 17.24 2.46 5.80
C SER A 198 18.58 1.91 5.32
N ASP A 199 19.12 0.91 6.01
CA ASP A 199 20.44 0.34 5.73
C ASP A 199 20.51 -0.33 4.34
N ASN A 200 19.44 -1.03 3.94
CA ASN A 200 19.37 -1.78 2.69
C ASN A 200 18.76 -0.99 1.52
N GLN A 201 18.33 0.27 1.76
CA GLN A 201 17.65 1.10 0.75
C GLN A 201 16.36 0.44 0.23
N GLU A 202 15.58 -0.16 1.15
CA GLU A 202 14.31 -0.83 0.92
C GLU A 202 13.14 0.05 1.35
N LEU A 203 11.92 -0.36 0.97
CA LEU A 203 10.67 0.22 1.43
C LEU A 203 9.97 -0.75 2.38
N LEU A 204 9.81 -0.37 3.65
CA LEU A 204 9.06 -1.16 4.64
C LEU A 204 7.55 -0.97 4.44
N MET A 205 6.81 -2.08 4.35
CA MET A 205 5.37 -2.12 4.08
C MET A 205 4.60 -2.44 5.37
N LEU A 206 3.81 -1.47 5.85
CA LEU A 206 2.98 -1.62 7.05
C LEU A 206 1.51 -1.37 6.74
N TYR A 207 0.61 -2.06 7.47
CA TYR A 207 -0.81 -1.75 7.42
C TYR A 207 -1.45 -1.81 8.80
N GLY A 208 -2.61 -1.18 8.96
CA GLY A 208 -3.46 -1.25 10.15
C GLY A 208 -4.91 -1.03 9.79
N HIS A 209 -5.81 -1.05 10.78
CA HIS A 209 -7.23 -0.82 10.55
C HIS A 209 -7.71 0.45 11.26
N SER A 210 -8.07 0.38 12.51
CA SER A 210 -8.68 1.49 13.23
C SER A 210 -7.76 2.10 14.29
N PRO A 211 -7.48 3.42 14.23
CA PRO A 211 -6.69 4.11 15.26
C PRO A 211 -7.54 4.34 16.52
N ILE A 212 -6.91 4.09 17.68
CA ILE A 212 -7.49 4.39 18.98
C ILE A 212 -6.50 5.18 19.85
N THR A 213 -7.04 5.96 20.77
CA THR A 213 -6.25 6.71 21.76
C THR A 213 -6.17 6.02 23.13
N THR A 214 -7.02 5.02 23.35
CA THR A 214 -7.08 4.22 24.57
C THR A 214 -6.92 2.75 24.22
N THR A 215 -6.41 1.95 25.13
CA THR A 215 -6.36 0.50 24.91
C THR A 215 -7.75 -0.12 25.05
N ASP A 216 -8.09 -0.98 24.10
CA ASP A 216 -9.27 -1.86 24.17
C ASP A 216 -8.84 -3.31 23.86
N ASN A 217 -9.80 -4.22 23.67
CA ASN A 217 -9.54 -5.62 23.39
C ASN A 217 -9.77 -6.00 21.91
N ASP A 218 -10.04 -5.02 21.03
CA ASP A 218 -10.24 -5.30 19.61
C ASP A 218 -8.88 -5.54 18.92
N PRO A 219 -8.60 -6.75 18.41
CA PRO A 219 -7.31 -7.07 17.79
C PRO A 219 -7.03 -6.26 16.52
N TYR A 220 -8.04 -5.66 15.90
CA TYR A 220 -7.93 -4.85 14.66
C TYR A 220 -7.76 -3.36 14.93
N ASN A 221 -7.61 -2.95 16.19
CA ASN A 221 -7.28 -1.58 16.53
C ASN A 221 -5.78 -1.42 16.74
N PHE A 222 -5.25 -0.24 16.43
CA PHE A 222 -3.87 0.13 16.78
C PHE A 222 -3.86 1.44 17.60
N ASN A 223 -2.91 1.53 18.52
CA ASN A 223 -2.75 2.75 19.30
C ASN A 223 -2.10 3.85 18.45
N ILE A 224 -2.67 5.06 18.47
CA ILE A 224 -2.15 6.21 17.75
C ILE A 224 -0.73 6.60 18.19
N ASP A 225 -0.35 6.33 19.44
CA ASP A 225 1.02 6.54 19.94
C ASP A 225 2.03 5.60 19.25
N LEU A 226 1.58 4.42 18.81
CA LEU A 226 2.42 3.51 18.00
C LEU A 226 2.62 4.09 16.61
N LEU A 227 1.55 4.62 15.99
CA LEU A 227 1.67 5.28 14.69
C LEU A 227 2.62 6.49 14.78
N GLU A 228 2.48 7.33 15.80
CA GLU A 228 3.38 8.47 15.97
C GLU A 228 4.83 8.03 16.18
N PHE A 229 5.05 6.96 16.95
CA PHE A 229 6.37 6.34 17.09
C PHE A 229 6.96 5.89 15.75
N ILE A 230 6.16 5.19 14.92
CA ILE A 230 6.57 4.73 13.56
C ILE A 230 6.96 5.92 12.69
N LEU A 231 6.12 6.96 12.66
CA LEU A 231 6.38 8.16 11.87
C LEU A 231 7.65 8.88 12.35
N ASN A 232 7.86 8.97 13.66
CA ASN A 232 9.07 9.59 14.20
C ASN A 232 10.33 8.79 13.86
N GLU A 233 10.34 7.48 14.10
CA GLU A 233 11.49 6.62 13.76
C GLU A 233 11.81 6.65 12.27
N ALA A 234 10.79 6.65 11.40
CA ALA A 234 10.99 6.76 9.96
C ALA A 234 11.67 8.09 9.60
N LYS A 235 11.22 9.21 10.19
CA LYS A 235 11.83 10.54 9.99
C LYS A 235 13.28 10.58 10.48
N GLU A 236 13.57 10.07 11.68
CA GLU A 236 14.92 10.02 12.26
C GLU A 236 15.90 9.17 11.41
N ASN A 237 15.37 8.13 10.73
CA ASN A 237 16.14 7.29 9.82
C ASN A 237 16.10 7.79 8.35
N HIS A 238 15.61 9.00 8.10
CA HIS A 238 15.53 9.65 6.77
C HIS A 238 14.73 8.86 5.73
N LEU A 239 13.75 8.07 6.17
CA LEU A 239 12.85 7.34 5.29
C LEU A 239 11.81 8.28 4.66
N LYS A 240 11.47 8.02 3.40
CA LYS A 240 10.36 8.69 2.73
C LYS A 240 9.04 8.00 3.08
N TYR A 241 7.95 8.77 3.09
CA TYR A 241 6.60 8.22 3.17
C TYR A 241 6.03 8.12 1.75
N LEU A 242 5.70 6.89 1.34
CA LEU A 242 5.20 6.58 0.01
C LEU A 242 3.82 5.94 0.09
N LYS A 243 2.99 6.22 -0.91
CA LYS A 243 1.71 5.55 -1.13
C LYS A 243 1.91 4.35 -2.05
N PHE A 244 0.95 3.44 -2.10
CA PHE A 244 1.01 2.32 -3.03
C PHE A 244 1.03 2.78 -4.49
N SER A 245 0.31 3.85 -4.84
CA SER A 245 0.35 4.44 -6.19
C SER A 245 1.71 5.06 -6.58
N ASP A 246 2.57 5.39 -5.63
CA ASP A 246 3.92 5.89 -5.91
C ASP A 246 4.88 4.76 -6.33
N LEU A 247 4.48 3.49 -6.13
CA LEU A 247 5.29 2.29 -6.43
C LEU A 247 5.03 1.75 -7.84
N GLU A 248 4.16 2.41 -8.60
CA GLU A 248 3.88 1.99 -9.96
C GLU A 248 5.15 1.95 -10.81
N PRO A 249 5.38 0.87 -11.58
CA PRO A 249 6.41 0.90 -12.60
C PRO A 249 6.15 2.09 -13.54
N ARG A 250 7.15 2.91 -13.75
CA ARG A 250 7.08 3.95 -14.80
C ARG A 250 7.25 3.28 -16.16
N ASP A 251 6.28 3.53 -17.05
CA ASP A 251 6.31 3.08 -18.44
C ASP A 251 7.55 3.65 -19.19
#